data_ba27f8831ea7177ed123e1877ede8811
#
_entry.id   ba27f8831ea7177ed123e1877ede8811
#
_cell.length_a   1.000
_cell.length_b   1.000
_cell.length_c   1.000
_cell.angle_alpha   90.00
_cell.angle_beta   90.00
_cell.angle_gamma   90.00
#
_symmetry.space_group_name_H-M   'P 1'
#
loop_
_entity.id
_entity.type
_entity.pdbx_description
1 polymer ?
#
loop_
_entity_poly.entity_id
_entity_poly.type
_entity_poly.pdbx_seq_one_letter_code
_entity_poly.pdbx_strand_id
1 'polypeptide(L)'
;FGRNWVEHSLRKDATKKNLLTTLDLLNHFRSSIEFEDITYSFLLEFEDFMRQKMYETNTIAKHMRQLRTFVNEAIKRGYIQPEDYPFRKYQIKTTQSKHSFLLPEEIRKLEKLELSLCSKSLMHSLKAFLFCCYTGIRYSDFVLLNESNIVTIKGEKWLIFKTVKTDTKVSIPLYLLFQGKALRLLQEYHQNLSDFFHIKSNSSVNKDLKKIGVLAKIEKHFSFHTARHTNATLLIYNGAQITTVQKLLGHQSVKTTQ
;
A
#
# COMPACT_ATOMS: atom_id res chain seq x y z
N PHE A 1 26.56 -13.00 5.60
CA PHE A 1 25.71 -12.64 6.75
C PHE A 1 24.30 -12.22 6.32
N GLY A 2 24.14 -11.12 5.59
CA GLY A 2 22.83 -10.48 5.35
C GLY A 2 21.77 -11.40 4.72
N ARG A 3 22.12 -12.15 3.65
CA ARG A 3 21.17 -13.06 2.99
C ARG A 3 20.73 -14.18 3.92
N ASN A 4 21.65 -14.87 4.55
CA ASN A 4 21.35 -15.95 5.48
C ASN A 4 20.45 -15.47 6.63
N TRP A 5 20.74 -14.29 7.20
CA TRP A 5 19.89 -13.72 8.24
C TRP A 5 18.47 -13.42 7.76
N VAL A 6 18.31 -12.85 6.55
CA VAL A 6 16.98 -12.55 6.00
C VAL A 6 16.18 -13.81 5.77
N GLU A 7 16.78 -14.84 5.20
CA GLU A 7 16.13 -16.11 4.88
C GLU A 7 15.61 -16.83 6.13
N HIS A 8 16.39 -16.87 7.21
CA HIS A 8 16.04 -17.51 8.47
C HIS A 8 15.24 -16.62 9.43
N SER A 9 14.95 -15.36 9.04
CA SER A 9 14.16 -14.47 9.90
C SER A 9 12.67 -14.82 9.87
N LEU A 10 11.96 -14.58 10.98
CA LEU A 10 10.49 -14.73 11.09
C LEU A 10 9.72 -13.57 10.41
N ARG A 11 10.36 -12.83 9.51
CA ARG A 11 9.74 -11.68 8.83
C ARG A 11 8.82 -12.15 7.71
N LYS A 12 7.78 -11.34 7.43
CA LYS A 12 6.87 -11.59 6.29
C LYS A 12 7.64 -11.55 4.98
N ASP A 13 7.26 -12.37 4.00
CA ASP A 13 7.96 -12.53 2.71
C ASP A 13 8.17 -11.20 1.96
N ALA A 14 7.16 -10.32 1.97
CA ALA A 14 7.29 -8.98 1.39
C ALA A 14 8.40 -8.14 2.05
N THR A 15 8.64 -8.31 3.36
CA THR A 15 9.72 -7.64 4.08
C THR A 15 11.06 -8.28 3.71
N LYS A 16 11.13 -9.62 3.67
CA LYS A 16 12.33 -10.35 3.21
C LYS A 16 12.73 -9.91 1.81
N LYS A 17 11.79 -9.90 0.86
CA LYS A 17 12.02 -9.46 -0.52
C LYS A 17 12.60 -8.04 -0.59
N ASN A 18 12.07 -7.11 0.19
CA ASN A 18 12.59 -5.74 0.23
C ASN A 18 14.02 -5.68 0.77
N LEU A 19 14.34 -6.43 1.84
CA LEU A 19 15.69 -6.52 2.40
C LEU A 19 16.68 -7.11 1.39
N LEU A 20 16.30 -8.20 0.71
CA LEU A 20 17.10 -8.82 -0.34
C LEU A 20 17.39 -7.86 -1.48
N THR A 21 16.40 -7.08 -1.94
CA THR A 21 16.60 -6.03 -2.96
C THR A 21 17.68 -5.03 -2.55
N THR A 22 17.79 -4.71 -1.26
CA THR A 22 18.85 -3.81 -0.78
C THR A 22 20.21 -4.48 -0.76
N LEU A 23 20.28 -5.75 -0.41
CA LEU A 23 21.53 -6.52 -0.51
C LEU A 23 22.01 -6.67 -1.95
N ASP A 24 21.08 -6.88 -2.90
CA ASP A 24 21.40 -6.90 -4.33
C ASP A 24 21.97 -5.55 -4.78
N LEU A 25 21.39 -4.46 -4.33
CA LEU A 25 21.86 -3.11 -4.64
C LEU A 25 23.26 -2.84 -4.03
N LEU A 26 23.50 -3.30 -2.80
CA LEU A 26 24.82 -3.22 -2.16
C LEU A 26 25.87 -4.01 -2.94
N ASN A 27 25.54 -5.23 -3.40
CA ASN A 27 26.44 -6.03 -4.22
C ASN A 27 26.77 -5.36 -5.59
N HIS A 28 25.83 -4.61 -6.15
CA HIS A 28 26.09 -3.82 -7.37
C HIS A 28 26.94 -2.58 -7.10
N PHE A 29 26.87 -2.04 -5.89
CA PHE A 29 27.73 -0.94 -5.48
C PHE A 29 29.16 -1.40 -5.21
N ARG A 30 29.32 -2.49 -4.47
CA ARG A 30 30.63 -3.07 -4.14
C ARG A 30 30.49 -4.58 -3.98
N SER A 31 31.31 -5.34 -4.70
CA SER A 31 31.18 -6.81 -4.80
C SER A 31 31.53 -7.56 -3.51
N SER A 32 32.42 -7.01 -2.69
CA SER A 32 32.72 -7.50 -1.34
C SER A 32 32.61 -6.34 -0.35
N ILE A 33 31.88 -6.57 0.74
CA ILE A 33 31.67 -5.60 1.80
C ILE A 33 31.83 -6.35 3.13
N GLU A 34 32.88 -6.02 3.85
CA GLU A 34 33.08 -6.50 5.22
C GLU A 34 32.41 -5.51 6.20
N PHE A 35 32.28 -5.90 7.47
CA PHE A 35 31.63 -5.04 8.46
C PHE A 35 32.44 -3.78 8.75
N GLU A 36 33.74 -3.86 8.69
CA GLU A 36 34.70 -2.78 8.91
C GLU A 36 34.62 -1.71 7.80
N ASP A 37 34.18 -2.10 6.59
CA ASP A 37 33.97 -1.18 5.48
C ASP A 37 32.78 -0.23 5.73
N ILE A 38 31.79 -0.67 6.52
CA ILE A 38 30.51 0.06 6.68
C ILE A 38 30.71 1.26 7.63
N THR A 39 31.46 2.24 7.17
CA THR A 39 31.76 3.49 7.86
C THR A 39 30.75 4.60 7.48
N TYR A 40 30.87 5.77 8.11
CA TYR A 40 30.12 6.96 7.71
C TYR A 40 30.41 7.34 6.24
N SER A 41 31.68 7.26 5.81
CA SER A 41 32.09 7.50 4.40
C SER A 41 31.40 6.55 3.43
N PHE A 42 31.36 5.25 3.78
CA PHE A 42 30.63 4.25 3.01
C PHE A 42 29.14 4.62 2.82
N LEU A 43 28.48 5.12 3.86
CA LEU A 43 27.08 5.53 3.74
C LEU A 43 26.89 6.69 2.76
N LEU A 44 27.81 7.65 2.74
CA LEU A 44 27.78 8.76 1.78
C LEU A 44 28.03 8.27 0.36
N GLU A 45 29.05 7.44 0.15
CA GLU A 45 29.37 6.85 -1.17
C GLU A 45 28.19 6.02 -1.72
N PHE A 46 27.54 5.23 -0.86
CA PHE A 46 26.38 4.45 -1.26
C PHE A 46 25.16 5.33 -1.57
N GLU A 47 24.94 6.42 -0.82
CA GLU A 47 23.92 7.41 -1.15
C GLU A 47 24.22 8.05 -2.51
N ASP A 48 25.45 8.48 -2.77
CA ASP A 48 25.84 9.11 -4.02
C ASP A 48 25.73 8.15 -5.22
N PHE A 49 26.09 6.88 -5.05
CA PHE A 49 25.88 5.84 -6.05
C PHE A 49 24.38 5.72 -6.42
N MET A 50 23.48 5.75 -5.44
CA MET A 50 22.03 5.71 -5.72
C MET A 50 21.56 7.00 -6.41
N ARG A 51 22.12 8.17 -6.05
CA ARG A 51 21.80 9.44 -6.69
C ARG A 51 22.26 9.47 -8.15
N GLN A 52 23.46 8.98 -8.45
CA GLN A 52 23.95 8.85 -9.82
C GLN A 52 23.07 7.92 -10.67
N LYS A 53 22.46 6.91 -10.06
CA LYS A 53 21.45 6.04 -10.69
C LYS A 53 20.04 6.66 -10.72
N MET A 54 19.90 7.96 -10.41
CA MET A 54 18.65 8.72 -10.46
C MET A 54 17.54 8.15 -9.53
N TYR A 55 17.90 7.51 -8.41
CA TYR A 55 16.91 7.09 -7.44
C TYR A 55 16.27 8.27 -6.71
N GLU A 56 14.96 8.22 -6.56
CA GLU A 56 14.18 9.18 -5.78
C GLU A 56 14.60 9.19 -4.31
N THR A 57 14.57 10.36 -3.66
CA THR A 57 14.98 10.54 -2.24
C THR A 57 14.33 9.54 -1.29
N ASN A 58 13.03 9.26 -1.46
CA ASN A 58 12.34 8.29 -0.60
C ASN A 58 12.75 6.83 -0.88
N THR A 59 13.19 6.53 -2.11
CA THR A 59 13.76 5.22 -2.45
C THR A 59 15.13 5.04 -1.81
N ILE A 60 15.98 6.07 -1.86
CA ILE A 60 17.27 6.11 -1.16
C ILE A 60 17.05 5.94 0.34
N ALA A 61 16.13 6.70 0.92
CA ALA A 61 15.77 6.60 2.34
C ALA A 61 15.31 5.18 2.74
N LYS A 62 14.57 4.50 1.85
CA LYS A 62 14.17 3.10 2.05
C LYS A 62 15.39 2.19 2.16
N HIS A 63 16.30 2.27 1.20
CA HIS A 63 17.51 1.42 1.20
C HIS A 63 18.42 1.72 2.40
N MET A 64 18.59 3.00 2.76
CA MET A 64 19.39 3.39 3.93
C MET A 64 18.78 2.90 5.25
N ARG A 65 17.43 2.91 5.40
CA ARG A 65 16.77 2.30 6.57
C ARG A 65 16.97 0.79 6.64
N GLN A 66 16.98 0.12 5.50
CA GLN A 66 17.21 -1.32 5.43
C GLN A 66 18.66 -1.65 5.75
N LEU A 67 19.64 -0.90 5.23
CA LEU A 67 21.05 -1.03 5.61
C LEU A 67 21.23 -0.80 7.11
N ARG A 68 20.60 0.23 7.69
CA ARG A 68 20.60 0.46 9.14
C ARG A 68 20.06 -0.73 9.93
N THR A 69 19.06 -1.44 9.37
CA THR A 69 18.52 -2.65 10.01
C THR A 69 19.57 -3.78 10.04
N PHE A 70 20.35 -3.96 8.96
CA PHE A 70 21.45 -4.93 8.92
C PHE A 70 22.57 -4.57 9.88
N VAL A 71 22.97 -3.30 9.93
CA VAL A 71 24.00 -2.81 10.87
C VAL A 71 23.56 -3.01 12.32
N ASN A 72 22.33 -2.67 12.65
CA ASN A 72 21.78 -2.88 14.01
C ASN A 72 21.76 -4.37 14.40
N GLU A 73 21.49 -5.26 13.47
CA GLU A 73 21.55 -6.70 13.73
C GLU A 73 22.98 -7.21 13.86
N ALA A 74 23.91 -6.65 13.07
CA ALA A 74 25.32 -6.95 13.18
C ALA A 74 25.90 -6.54 14.53
N ILE A 75 25.52 -5.38 15.05
CA ILE A 75 25.89 -4.94 16.40
C ILE A 75 25.36 -5.91 17.47
N LYS A 76 24.08 -6.29 17.40
CA LYS A 76 23.49 -7.25 18.35
C LYS A 76 24.22 -8.59 18.38
N ARG A 77 24.84 -8.99 17.27
CA ARG A 77 25.60 -10.24 17.14
C ARG A 77 27.10 -10.09 17.39
N GLY A 78 27.56 -8.88 17.73
CA GLY A 78 28.97 -8.61 18.00
C GLY A 78 29.88 -8.51 16.78
N TYR A 79 29.32 -8.40 15.56
CA TYR A 79 30.13 -8.21 14.34
C TYR A 79 30.58 -6.76 14.16
N ILE A 80 29.89 -5.81 14.75
CA ILE A 80 30.24 -4.38 14.78
C ILE A 80 30.16 -3.92 16.23
N GLN A 81 31.14 -3.16 16.68
CA GLN A 81 31.11 -2.58 18.02
C GLN A 81 30.13 -1.38 18.06
N PRO A 82 29.40 -1.14 19.16
CA PRO A 82 28.46 -0.01 19.29
C PRO A 82 29.11 1.35 19.04
N GLU A 83 30.39 1.47 19.34
CA GLU A 83 31.21 2.69 19.15
C GLU A 83 31.37 3.02 17.67
N ASP A 84 31.47 2.00 16.81
CA ASP A 84 31.66 2.10 15.37
C ASP A 84 30.35 2.26 14.57
N TYR A 85 29.23 2.54 15.26
CA TYR A 85 27.91 2.69 14.63
C TYR A 85 27.88 3.81 13.58
N PRO A 86 27.85 3.50 12.27
CA PRO A 86 28.05 4.48 11.21
C PRO A 86 26.87 5.46 11.06
N PHE A 87 25.67 5.06 11.49
CA PHE A 87 24.47 5.91 11.43
C PHE A 87 24.37 6.94 12.56
N ARG A 88 25.36 7.05 13.47
CA ARG A 88 25.33 8.02 14.58
C ARG A 88 25.20 9.46 14.09
N LYS A 89 25.94 9.81 13.04
CA LYS A 89 25.94 11.14 12.41
C LYS A 89 25.14 11.20 11.11
N TYR A 90 24.79 10.05 10.53
CA TYR A 90 24.11 10.00 9.24
C TYR A 90 22.60 10.18 9.40
N GLN A 91 22.06 11.24 8.77
CA GLN A 91 20.64 11.53 8.78
C GLN A 91 19.97 11.06 7.48
N ILE A 92 19.02 10.13 7.59
CA ILE A 92 18.25 9.66 6.44
C ILE A 92 17.26 10.74 6.02
N LYS A 93 17.55 11.40 4.88
CA LYS A 93 16.69 12.43 4.29
C LYS A 93 15.43 11.82 3.69
N THR A 94 14.30 12.47 3.86
CA THR A 94 13.02 12.08 3.26
C THR A 94 12.29 13.29 2.74
N THR A 95 11.51 13.11 1.68
CA THR A 95 10.57 14.11 1.16
C THR A 95 9.14 13.67 1.45
N GLN A 96 8.24 14.62 1.63
CA GLN A 96 6.83 14.34 1.81
C GLN A 96 6.27 13.65 0.56
N SER A 97 5.64 12.50 0.73
CA SER A 97 4.98 11.79 -0.36
C SER A 97 3.70 12.53 -0.75
N LYS A 98 3.57 12.86 -2.03
CA LYS A 98 2.30 13.37 -2.56
C LYS A 98 1.34 12.20 -2.73
N HIS A 99 0.26 12.18 -1.96
CA HIS A 99 -0.78 11.18 -2.10
C HIS A 99 -1.82 11.68 -3.10
N SER A 100 -2.04 10.90 -4.16
CA SER A 100 -3.10 11.17 -5.14
C SER A 100 -4.42 10.65 -4.58
N PHE A 101 -5.49 11.44 -4.73
CA PHE A 101 -6.88 11.04 -4.49
C PHE A 101 -7.77 11.56 -5.62
N LEU A 102 -8.93 10.96 -5.78
CA LEU A 102 -9.91 11.38 -6.77
C LEU A 102 -10.94 12.32 -6.14
N LEU A 103 -11.25 13.38 -6.87
CA LEU A 103 -12.30 14.33 -6.51
C LEU A 103 -13.69 13.70 -6.74
N PRO A 104 -14.75 14.21 -6.08
CA PRO A 104 -16.11 13.71 -6.29
C PRO A 104 -16.54 13.69 -7.75
N GLU A 105 -16.09 14.66 -8.55
CA GLU A 105 -16.38 14.74 -9.98
C GLU A 105 -15.68 13.66 -10.79
N GLU A 106 -14.44 13.32 -10.42
CA GLU A 106 -13.70 12.24 -11.07
C GLU A 106 -14.30 10.86 -10.74
N ILE A 107 -14.77 10.68 -9.50
CA ILE A 107 -15.55 9.47 -9.14
C ILE A 107 -16.83 9.39 -9.97
N ARG A 108 -17.57 10.52 -10.13
CA ARG A 108 -18.77 10.56 -10.98
C ARG A 108 -18.48 10.21 -12.44
N LYS A 109 -17.31 10.64 -12.98
CA LYS A 109 -16.89 10.23 -14.32
C LYS A 109 -16.67 8.73 -14.41
N LEU A 110 -16.04 8.12 -13.39
CA LEU A 110 -15.82 6.67 -13.34
C LEU A 110 -17.13 5.88 -13.18
N GLU A 111 -18.07 6.38 -12.36
CA GLU A 111 -19.40 5.76 -12.18
C GLU A 111 -20.23 5.75 -13.46
N LYS A 112 -20.13 6.82 -14.27
CA LYS A 112 -20.88 6.99 -15.52
C LYS A 112 -20.18 6.36 -16.74
N LEU A 113 -18.99 5.80 -16.54
CA LEU A 113 -18.22 5.26 -17.65
C LEU A 113 -18.92 4.01 -18.21
N GLU A 114 -19.48 4.14 -19.39
CA GLU A 114 -20.06 3.02 -20.11
C GLU A 114 -18.95 2.18 -20.74
N LEU A 115 -18.68 1.04 -20.13
CA LEU A 115 -17.69 0.06 -20.62
C LEU A 115 -18.38 -1.07 -21.43
N SER A 116 -19.55 -0.81 -22.01
CA SER A 116 -20.31 -1.79 -22.80
C SER A 116 -19.49 -2.39 -23.96
N LEU A 117 -18.54 -1.61 -24.48
CA LEU A 117 -17.59 -2.02 -25.53
C LEU A 117 -16.26 -2.53 -24.98
N CYS A 118 -16.08 -2.55 -23.65
CA CYS A 118 -14.83 -2.96 -23.01
C CYS A 118 -14.89 -4.41 -22.53
N SER A 119 -13.71 -5.00 -22.29
CA SER A 119 -13.64 -6.36 -21.77
C SER A 119 -14.27 -6.46 -20.36
N LYS A 120 -14.94 -7.59 -20.08
CA LYS A 120 -15.48 -7.91 -18.73
C LYS A 120 -14.47 -7.69 -17.62
N SER A 121 -13.19 -7.97 -17.92
CA SER A 121 -12.10 -7.81 -16.98
C SER A 121 -11.79 -6.34 -16.66
N LEU A 122 -11.91 -5.42 -17.60
CA LEU A 122 -11.73 -3.99 -17.38
C LEU A 122 -12.87 -3.43 -16.51
N MET A 123 -14.11 -3.85 -16.80
CA MET A 123 -15.29 -3.54 -15.99
C MET A 123 -15.13 -4.03 -14.54
N HIS A 124 -14.65 -5.25 -14.35
CA HIS A 124 -14.43 -5.82 -13.03
C HIS A 124 -13.37 -5.03 -12.24
N SER A 125 -12.25 -4.65 -12.89
CA SER A 125 -11.23 -3.80 -12.27
C SER A 125 -11.80 -2.44 -11.85
N LEU A 126 -12.67 -1.83 -12.65
CA LEU A 126 -13.34 -0.57 -12.31
C LEU A 126 -14.28 -0.73 -11.10
N LYS A 127 -15.14 -1.74 -11.11
CA LYS A 127 -16.10 -1.98 -10.01
C LYS A 127 -15.40 -2.28 -8.70
N ALA A 128 -14.33 -3.10 -8.71
CA ALA A 128 -13.50 -3.36 -7.55
C ALA A 128 -12.82 -2.09 -7.02
N PHE A 129 -12.32 -1.23 -7.91
CA PHE A 129 -11.72 0.06 -7.55
C PHE A 129 -12.76 0.99 -6.91
N LEU A 130 -13.95 1.14 -7.51
CA LEU A 130 -15.03 1.96 -6.97
C LEU A 130 -15.51 1.43 -5.60
N PHE A 131 -15.65 0.11 -5.46
CA PHE A 131 -15.95 -0.51 -4.17
C PHE A 131 -14.94 -0.11 -3.09
N CYS A 132 -13.65 -0.13 -3.44
CA CYS A 132 -12.59 0.31 -2.52
C CYS A 132 -12.59 1.83 -2.28
N CYS A 133 -13.05 2.64 -3.24
CA CYS A 133 -13.29 4.07 -3.00
C CYS A 133 -14.40 4.32 -1.96
N TYR A 134 -15.41 3.44 -1.89
CA TYR A 134 -16.51 3.57 -0.92
C TYR A 134 -16.24 2.88 0.42
N THR A 135 -15.33 1.93 0.48
CA THR A 135 -15.05 1.14 1.69
C THR A 135 -13.69 1.41 2.31
N GLY A 136 -12.75 1.99 1.57
CA GLY A 136 -11.39 2.26 2.02
C GLY A 136 -10.50 1.03 2.15
N ILE A 137 -10.91 -0.13 1.64
CA ILE A 137 -10.18 -1.40 1.77
C ILE A 137 -8.92 -1.37 0.93
N ARG A 138 -7.84 -2.00 1.44
CA ARG A 138 -6.61 -2.20 0.66
C ARG A 138 -6.80 -3.34 -0.33
N TYR A 139 -6.04 -3.33 -1.43
CA TYR A 139 -6.00 -4.44 -2.38
C TYR A 139 -5.72 -5.78 -1.69
N SER A 140 -4.74 -5.83 -0.78
CA SER A 140 -4.38 -7.04 -0.04
C SER A 140 -5.50 -7.61 0.83
N ASP A 141 -6.37 -6.75 1.33
CA ASP A 141 -7.52 -7.15 2.13
C ASP A 141 -8.68 -7.55 1.20
N PHE A 142 -8.90 -6.79 0.12
CA PHE A 142 -9.97 -7.03 -0.86
C PHE A 142 -9.92 -8.43 -1.47
N VAL A 143 -8.75 -8.89 -1.91
CA VAL A 143 -8.58 -10.19 -2.57
C VAL A 143 -8.76 -11.41 -1.64
N LEU A 144 -8.85 -11.19 -0.35
CA LEU A 144 -9.10 -12.23 0.65
C LEU A 144 -10.54 -12.23 1.17
N LEU A 145 -11.36 -11.27 0.72
CA LEU A 145 -12.77 -11.24 1.09
C LEU A 145 -13.55 -12.36 0.39
N ASN A 146 -14.60 -12.78 1.06
CA ASN A 146 -15.58 -13.73 0.56
C ASN A 146 -16.96 -13.42 1.16
N GLU A 147 -17.96 -14.24 0.86
CA GLU A 147 -19.33 -14.04 1.33
C GLU A 147 -19.46 -13.98 2.84
N SER A 148 -18.66 -14.76 3.59
CA SER A 148 -18.71 -14.79 5.05
C SER A 148 -18.33 -13.45 5.70
N ASN A 149 -17.66 -12.56 4.95
CA ASN A 149 -17.34 -11.22 5.42
C ASN A 149 -18.54 -10.25 5.35
N ILE A 150 -19.60 -10.61 4.62
CA ILE A 150 -20.81 -9.79 4.50
C ILE A 150 -21.84 -10.31 5.54
N VAL A 151 -21.92 -9.60 6.65
CA VAL A 151 -22.74 -9.98 7.80
C VAL A 151 -23.99 -9.11 7.88
N THR A 152 -25.14 -9.70 8.20
CA THR A 152 -26.36 -8.94 8.47
C THR A 152 -26.50 -8.67 9.98
N ILE A 153 -26.54 -7.40 10.36
CA ILE A 153 -26.73 -6.96 11.75
C ILE A 153 -27.95 -6.03 11.80
N LYS A 154 -28.96 -6.40 12.56
CA LYS A 154 -30.23 -5.66 12.67
C LYS A 154 -30.87 -5.33 11.30
N GLY A 155 -30.84 -6.29 10.38
CA GLY A 155 -31.37 -6.14 9.03
C GLY A 155 -30.43 -5.44 8.01
N GLU A 156 -29.33 -4.85 8.47
CA GLU A 156 -28.41 -4.07 7.64
C GLU A 156 -27.13 -4.82 7.31
N LYS A 157 -26.57 -4.60 6.11
CA LYS A 157 -25.36 -5.28 5.63
C LYS A 157 -24.09 -4.56 6.09
N TRP A 158 -23.23 -5.34 6.71
CA TRP A 158 -21.91 -4.92 7.19
C TRP A 158 -20.82 -5.75 6.53
N LEU A 159 -19.69 -5.14 6.24
CA LEU A 159 -18.48 -5.83 5.84
C LEU A 159 -17.55 -5.91 7.04
N ILE A 160 -17.24 -7.14 7.50
CA ILE A 160 -16.43 -7.39 8.69
C ILE A 160 -15.26 -8.30 8.31
N PHE A 161 -14.05 -7.84 8.57
CA PHE A 161 -12.82 -8.61 8.29
C PHE A 161 -11.66 -8.17 9.19
N LYS A 162 -10.58 -8.95 9.19
CA LYS A 162 -9.30 -8.56 9.80
C LYS A 162 -8.32 -8.14 8.72
N THR A 163 -7.63 -7.03 8.92
CA THR A 163 -6.65 -6.52 7.95
C THR A 163 -5.38 -7.37 7.94
N VAL A 164 -4.86 -7.70 6.77
CA VAL A 164 -3.64 -8.52 6.58
C VAL A 164 -2.40 -7.87 7.19
N LYS A 165 -2.30 -6.54 7.07
CA LYS A 165 -1.10 -5.82 7.48
C LYS A 165 -0.97 -5.64 8.99
N THR A 166 -2.08 -5.34 9.67
CA THR A 166 -2.08 -4.90 11.08
C THR A 166 -2.90 -5.81 12.01
N ASP A 167 -3.50 -6.87 11.48
CA ASP A 167 -4.42 -7.79 12.19
C ASP A 167 -5.55 -7.08 12.95
N THR A 168 -5.95 -5.89 12.45
CA THR A 168 -7.00 -5.08 13.07
C THR A 168 -8.35 -5.50 12.53
N LYS A 169 -9.31 -5.76 13.42
CA LYS A 169 -10.71 -5.97 13.02
C LYS A 169 -11.31 -4.66 12.53
N VAL A 170 -11.91 -4.69 11.33
CA VAL A 170 -12.60 -3.57 10.69
C VAL A 170 -14.05 -3.96 10.45
N SER A 171 -14.96 -3.04 10.73
CA SER A 171 -16.40 -3.20 10.49
C SER A 171 -16.92 -1.99 9.73
N ILE A 172 -17.42 -2.20 8.52
CA ILE A 172 -17.84 -1.16 7.59
C ILE A 172 -19.36 -1.30 7.35
N PRO A 173 -20.18 -0.29 7.70
CA PRO A 173 -21.62 -0.28 7.42
C PRO A 173 -21.86 0.00 5.93
N LEU A 174 -22.06 -1.04 5.12
CA LEU A 174 -22.20 -0.90 3.66
C LEU A 174 -23.44 -0.12 3.25
N TYR A 175 -24.49 -0.17 4.06
CA TYR A 175 -25.74 0.55 3.82
C TYR A 175 -25.62 2.06 4.02
N LEU A 176 -24.75 2.49 4.95
CA LEU A 176 -24.64 3.88 5.37
C LEU A 176 -23.66 4.69 4.51
N LEU A 177 -22.46 4.12 4.27
CA LEU A 177 -21.39 4.86 3.61
C LEU A 177 -21.74 5.16 2.15
N PHE A 178 -21.56 6.44 1.77
CA PHE A 178 -21.82 6.90 0.39
C PHE A 178 -23.19 6.45 -0.16
N GLN A 179 -24.22 6.53 0.70
CA GLN A 179 -25.61 6.16 0.35
C GLN A 179 -25.72 4.71 -0.15
N GLY A 180 -24.95 3.79 0.41
CA GLY A 180 -24.99 2.37 0.06
C GLY A 180 -24.39 2.03 -1.33
N LYS A 181 -23.56 2.88 -1.92
CA LYS A 181 -22.96 2.63 -3.24
C LYS A 181 -22.16 1.33 -3.28
N ALA A 182 -21.39 1.01 -2.22
CA ALA A 182 -20.68 -0.25 -2.11
C ALA A 182 -21.64 -1.45 -2.10
N LEU A 183 -22.76 -1.34 -1.40
CA LEU A 183 -23.77 -2.40 -1.34
C LEU A 183 -24.40 -2.65 -2.72
N ARG A 184 -24.74 -1.58 -3.46
CA ARG A 184 -25.28 -1.73 -4.82
C ARG A 184 -24.31 -2.46 -5.76
N LEU A 185 -23.01 -2.18 -5.68
CA LEU A 185 -22.01 -2.91 -6.46
C LEU A 185 -21.98 -4.41 -6.12
N LEU A 186 -22.14 -4.78 -4.84
CA LEU A 186 -22.23 -6.20 -4.46
C LEU A 186 -23.52 -6.86 -4.96
N GLN A 187 -24.63 -6.13 -5.00
CA GLN A 187 -25.91 -6.64 -5.50
C GLN A 187 -25.86 -7.05 -6.97
N GLU A 188 -25.03 -6.41 -7.78
CA GLU A 188 -24.79 -6.80 -9.18
C GLU A 188 -24.09 -8.17 -9.31
N TYR A 189 -23.44 -8.65 -8.24
CA TYR A 189 -22.76 -9.95 -8.17
C TYR A 189 -23.44 -10.90 -7.19
N HIS A 190 -24.73 -10.69 -6.88
CA HIS A 190 -25.45 -11.44 -5.84
C HIS A 190 -25.43 -12.97 -6.03
N GLN A 191 -25.28 -13.47 -7.26
CA GLN A 191 -25.22 -14.89 -7.58
C GLN A 191 -23.84 -15.50 -7.30
N ASN A 192 -22.76 -14.70 -7.33
CA ASN A 192 -21.41 -15.17 -7.08
C ASN A 192 -20.51 -14.02 -6.57
N LEU A 193 -20.58 -13.73 -5.27
CA LEU A 193 -19.74 -12.72 -4.62
C LEU A 193 -18.26 -13.11 -4.65
N SER A 194 -17.94 -14.40 -4.69
CA SER A 194 -16.55 -14.84 -4.82
C SER A 194 -15.91 -14.30 -6.08
N ASP A 195 -16.63 -14.29 -7.21
CA ASP A 195 -16.13 -13.73 -8.47
C ASP A 195 -15.84 -12.24 -8.36
N PHE A 196 -16.62 -11.50 -7.56
CA PHE A 196 -16.36 -10.08 -7.34
C PHE A 196 -15.03 -9.82 -6.63
N PHE A 197 -14.69 -10.62 -5.64
CA PHE A 197 -13.46 -10.45 -4.86
C PHE A 197 -12.23 -11.09 -5.53
N HIS A 198 -12.42 -12.01 -6.48
CA HIS A 198 -11.35 -12.62 -7.27
C HIS A 198 -10.95 -11.75 -8.46
N ILE A 199 -10.05 -10.80 -8.23
CA ILE A 199 -9.51 -9.94 -9.27
C ILE A 199 -8.08 -10.31 -9.63
N LYS A 200 -7.62 -9.83 -10.80
CA LYS A 200 -6.23 -9.96 -11.28
C LYS A 200 -5.22 -9.45 -10.25
N SER A 201 -3.94 -9.75 -10.47
CA SER A 201 -2.85 -9.20 -9.65
C SER A 201 -2.90 -7.66 -9.59
N ASN A 202 -2.42 -7.08 -8.49
CA ASN A 202 -2.42 -5.62 -8.29
C ASN A 202 -1.76 -4.85 -9.45
N SER A 203 -0.67 -5.40 -10.01
CA SER A 203 -0.01 -4.79 -11.18
C SER A 203 -0.91 -4.80 -12.42
N SER A 204 -1.66 -5.89 -12.66
CA SER A 204 -2.60 -5.98 -13.79
C SER A 204 -3.78 -5.04 -13.62
N VAL A 205 -4.35 -4.96 -12.41
CA VAL A 205 -5.43 -4.02 -12.11
C VAL A 205 -4.96 -2.58 -12.29
N ASN A 206 -3.74 -2.24 -11.88
CA ASN A 206 -3.21 -0.89 -12.09
C ASN A 206 -3.00 -0.56 -13.58
N LYS A 207 -2.68 -1.55 -14.43
CA LYS A 207 -2.66 -1.35 -15.90
C LYS A 207 -4.07 -1.08 -16.43
N ASP A 208 -5.07 -1.78 -15.92
CA ASP A 208 -6.48 -1.54 -16.27
C ASP A 208 -6.91 -0.13 -15.82
N LEU A 209 -6.58 0.27 -14.59
CA LEU A 209 -6.92 1.61 -14.07
C LEU A 209 -6.28 2.74 -14.88
N LYS A 210 -5.08 2.54 -15.41
CA LYS A 210 -4.46 3.51 -16.33
C LYS A 210 -5.30 3.68 -17.60
N LYS A 211 -5.81 2.57 -18.20
CA LYS A 211 -6.71 2.63 -19.37
C LYS A 211 -8.04 3.30 -19.02
N ILE A 212 -8.62 2.92 -17.89
CA ILE A 212 -9.87 3.50 -17.36
C ILE A 212 -9.73 5.02 -17.16
N GLY A 213 -8.60 5.49 -16.62
CA GLY A 213 -8.32 6.91 -16.46
C GLY A 213 -8.36 7.68 -17.78
N VAL A 214 -7.74 7.12 -18.82
CA VAL A 214 -7.79 7.72 -20.18
C VAL A 214 -9.22 7.78 -20.69
N LEU A 215 -9.97 6.68 -20.60
CA LEU A 215 -11.38 6.61 -21.06
C LEU A 215 -12.28 7.59 -20.29
N ALA A 216 -12.05 7.75 -18.99
CA ALA A 216 -12.80 8.67 -18.13
C ALA A 216 -12.32 10.14 -18.25
N LYS A 217 -11.30 10.41 -19.08
CA LYS A 217 -10.66 11.75 -19.20
C LYS A 217 -10.23 12.30 -17.85
N ILE A 218 -9.53 11.46 -17.07
CA ILE A 218 -8.88 11.82 -15.80
C ILE A 218 -7.39 11.93 -16.07
N GLU A 219 -6.84 13.15 -15.98
CA GLU A 219 -5.46 13.43 -16.35
C GLU A 219 -4.45 12.93 -15.31
N LYS A 220 -4.83 12.93 -14.03
CA LYS A 220 -3.94 12.49 -12.96
C LYS A 220 -3.76 10.97 -12.95
N HIS A 221 -2.54 10.53 -12.65
CA HIS A 221 -2.26 9.12 -12.42
C HIS A 221 -2.88 8.66 -11.09
N PHE A 222 -3.63 7.57 -11.13
CA PHE A 222 -4.14 6.89 -9.94
C PHE A 222 -3.92 5.38 -10.03
N SER A 223 -3.80 4.75 -8.89
CA SER A 223 -3.59 3.32 -8.72
C SER A 223 -4.67 2.75 -7.80
N PHE A 224 -4.70 1.43 -7.63
CA PHE A 224 -5.66 0.81 -6.71
C PHE A 224 -5.56 1.37 -5.28
N HIS A 225 -4.34 1.72 -4.84
CA HIS A 225 -4.15 2.33 -3.52
C HIS A 225 -4.76 3.73 -3.39
N THR A 226 -4.90 4.44 -4.51
CA THR A 226 -5.57 5.75 -4.56
C THR A 226 -7.04 5.66 -4.09
N ALA A 227 -7.71 4.51 -4.27
CA ALA A 227 -9.08 4.30 -3.78
C ALA A 227 -9.20 4.57 -2.27
N ARG A 228 -8.23 4.11 -1.50
CA ARG A 228 -8.22 4.29 -0.05
C ARG A 228 -7.97 5.75 0.37
N HIS A 229 -7.08 6.46 -0.32
CA HIS A 229 -6.89 7.90 -0.10
C HIS A 229 -8.14 8.68 -0.49
N THR A 230 -8.77 8.31 -1.60
CA THR A 230 -10.05 8.87 -2.04
C THR A 230 -11.14 8.67 -0.99
N ASN A 231 -11.28 7.45 -0.45
CA ASN A 231 -12.25 7.17 0.63
C ASN A 231 -12.02 8.08 1.84
N ALA A 232 -10.77 8.16 2.33
CA ALA A 232 -10.43 9.00 3.47
C ALA A 232 -10.82 10.47 3.22
N THR A 233 -10.41 11.01 2.07
CA THR A 233 -10.69 12.40 1.69
C THR A 233 -12.19 12.65 1.55
N LEU A 234 -12.92 11.76 0.89
CA LEU A 234 -14.38 11.89 0.72
C LEU A 234 -15.13 11.81 2.06
N LEU A 235 -14.70 10.94 2.98
CA LEU A 235 -15.30 10.88 4.32
C LEU A 235 -15.09 12.18 5.09
N ILE A 236 -13.88 12.73 5.10
CA ILE A 236 -13.57 14.02 5.73
C ILE A 236 -14.37 15.15 5.07
N TYR A 237 -14.42 15.18 3.73
CA TYR A 237 -15.20 16.17 2.98
C TYR A 237 -16.69 16.14 3.32
N ASN A 238 -17.24 14.94 3.60
CA ASN A 238 -18.62 14.77 4.06
C ASN A 238 -18.80 14.94 5.59
N GLY A 239 -17.83 15.54 6.29
CA GLY A 239 -17.93 15.89 7.70
C GLY A 239 -17.60 14.78 8.69
N ALA A 240 -17.05 13.65 8.23
CA ALA A 240 -16.64 12.60 9.16
C ALA A 240 -15.43 13.05 9.99
N GLN A 241 -15.49 12.78 11.30
CA GLN A 241 -14.36 13.02 12.19
C GLN A 241 -13.16 12.11 11.82
N ILE A 242 -11.95 12.64 11.92
CA ILE A 242 -10.71 11.91 11.55
C ILE A 242 -10.55 10.60 12.33
N THR A 243 -10.99 10.55 13.59
CA THR A 243 -11.00 9.34 14.42
C THR A 243 -11.96 8.27 13.91
N THR A 244 -13.10 8.67 13.34
CA THR A 244 -14.04 7.76 12.67
C THR A 244 -13.42 7.21 11.39
N VAL A 245 -12.80 8.07 10.57
CA VAL A 245 -12.07 7.65 9.36
C VAL A 245 -10.93 6.69 9.71
N GLN A 246 -10.16 6.98 10.76
CA GLN A 246 -9.11 6.10 11.27
C GLN A 246 -9.65 4.69 11.57
N LYS A 247 -10.76 4.59 12.31
CA LYS A 247 -11.39 3.30 12.67
C LYS A 247 -11.87 2.55 11.43
N LEU A 248 -12.59 3.21 10.54
CA LEU A 248 -13.09 2.62 9.29
C LEU A 248 -11.95 2.09 8.40
N LEU A 249 -10.84 2.81 8.36
CA LEU A 249 -9.66 2.39 7.63
C LEU A 249 -8.81 1.33 8.37
N GLY A 250 -9.04 1.07 9.65
CA GLY A 250 -8.20 0.17 10.46
C GLY A 250 -6.77 0.68 10.62
N HIS A 251 -6.57 2.01 10.79
CA HIS A 251 -5.29 2.59 11.13
C HIS A 251 -5.05 2.53 12.63
N GLN A 252 -3.88 2.07 13.04
CA GLN A 252 -3.49 2.01 14.47
C GLN A 252 -3.21 3.39 15.07
N SER A 253 -2.90 4.39 14.23
CA SER A 253 -2.59 5.77 14.67
C SER A 253 -3.31 6.79 13.80
N VAL A 254 -3.80 7.87 14.44
CA VAL A 254 -4.41 9.04 13.76
C VAL A 254 -3.41 9.67 12.78
N LYS A 255 -2.13 9.74 13.15
CA LYS A 255 -1.04 10.27 12.30
C LYS A 255 -0.96 9.58 10.93
N THR A 256 -1.43 8.33 10.82
CA THR A 256 -1.47 7.60 9.52
C THR A 256 -2.68 8.02 8.68
N THR A 257 -3.67 8.67 9.28
CA THR A 257 -4.89 9.15 8.62
C THR A 257 -4.75 10.62 8.18
N GLN A 258 -3.93 11.37 8.88
CA GLN A 258 -3.50 12.73 8.50
C GLN A 258 -2.55 12.70 7.31
#